data_62a60497ee80fc9eb32bdd32c9a1ba72
#
_entry.id   62a60497ee80fc9eb32bdd32c9a1ba72
#
_cell.length_a   1.000
_cell.length_b   1.000
_cell.length_c   1.000
_cell.angle_alpha   90.00
_cell.angle_beta   90.00
_cell.angle_gamma   90.00
#
_symmetry.space_group_name_H-M   'P 1'
#
loop_
_entity.id
_entity.type
_entity.pdbx_description
1 polymer ?
#
loop_
_entity_poly.entity_id
_entity_poly.type
_entity_poly.pdbx_seq_one_letter_code
_entity_poly.pdbx_strand_id
1 'polypeptide(L)'
;NVLQQLGLGSGKRIGVEKQGFFFTVDEHQTLMEILPDNEFVEATEILWDSRMIKSQEEVDVMRHSASLVDMAMLAGYEATVPGATADQVSGVVNKTLFENGGEYMGLPPFILAGERSCLPHQTGGNVPLLDDDLMYFEISASKHRYTAALMRTIFLGTPKEEWLRVAEACIDAVQAAMETIKPGATPHEADTAARDVTSKAGFAEYHRNRLGYSIGVAYPPDWGEGEIISLRQEEHRPLQPGMTFHMPPLCLKYREFGIGFSESIVVTETGCERLSKLPCEIVIKS
;
A
#
# COMPACT_ATOMS: atom_id res chain seq x y z
N ASN A 1 -14.34 -36.71 -13.01
CA ASN A 1 -14.18 -35.28 -12.94
C ASN A 1 -14.65 -34.80 -11.56
N VAL A 2 -13.80 -34.07 -10.83
CA VAL A 2 -14.05 -33.57 -9.45
C VAL A 2 -15.32 -32.70 -9.43
N LEU A 3 -15.50 -31.81 -10.40
CA LEU A 3 -16.68 -30.94 -10.48
C LEU A 3 -17.99 -31.71 -10.61
N GLN A 4 -18.01 -32.78 -11.38
CA GLN A 4 -19.19 -33.68 -11.48
C GLN A 4 -19.46 -34.40 -10.15
N GLN A 5 -18.41 -34.86 -9.46
CA GLN A 5 -18.53 -35.48 -8.13
C GLN A 5 -19.07 -34.50 -7.07
N LEU A 6 -18.78 -33.20 -7.21
CA LEU A 6 -19.33 -32.12 -6.38
C LEU A 6 -20.76 -31.69 -6.77
N GLY A 7 -21.42 -32.41 -7.74
CA GLY A 7 -22.76 -32.10 -8.18
C GLY A 7 -22.87 -30.89 -9.12
N LEU A 8 -21.76 -30.45 -9.69
CA LEU A 8 -21.70 -29.32 -10.65
C LEU A 8 -21.76 -29.77 -12.12
N GLY A 9 -22.33 -30.96 -12.38
CA GLY A 9 -22.35 -31.57 -13.73
C GLY A 9 -23.21 -30.84 -14.77
N SER A 10 -24.38 -30.34 -14.40
CA SER A 10 -25.27 -29.62 -15.32
C SER A 10 -26.34 -28.82 -14.59
N GLY A 11 -26.91 -27.81 -15.26
CA GLY A 11 -28.07 -27.03 -14.81
C GLY A 11 -27.80 -26.18 -13.55
N LYS A 12 -26.56 -25.79 -13.31
CA LYS A 12 -26.17 -24.99 -12.15
C LYS A 12 -25.79 -23.58 -12.56
N ARG A 13 -26.00 -22.65 -11.63
CA ARG A 13 -25.35 -21.31 -11.65
C ARG A 13 -24.05 -21.41 -10.87
N ILE A 14 -22.94 -21.17 -11.53
CA ILE A 14 -21.58 -21.25 -10.98
C ILE A 14 -20.99 -19.86 -10.94
N GLY A 15 -20.70 -19.37 -9.73
CA GLY A 15 -19.98 -18.11 -9.54
C GLY A 15 -18.50 -18.25 -9.88
N VAL A 16 -17.97 -17.30 -10.63
CA VAL A 16 -16.55 -17.20 -10.96
C VAL A 16 -16.03 -15.80 -10.67
N GLU A 17 -14.80 -15.72 -10.16
CA GLU A 17 -14.13 -14.44 -9.92
C GLU A 17 -13.44 -13.97 -11.21
N LYS A 18 -14.16 -13.23 -12.06
CA LYS A 18 -13.62 -12.74 -13.34
C LYS A 18 -12.53 -11.69 -13.20
N GLN A 19 -12.41 -11.07 -12.01
CA GLN A 19 -11.35 -10.13 -11.68
C GLN A 19 -10.18 -10.79 -10.90
N GLY A 20 -10.23 -12.12 -10.75
CA GLY A 20 -9.15 -12.89 -10.14
C GLY A 20 -7.88 -12.82 -10.98
N PHE A 21 -6.75 -12.39 -10.38
CA PHE A 21 -5.48 -12.20 -11.09
C PHE A 21 -4.97 -13.48 -11.77
N PHE A 22 -5.22 -14.64 -11.17
CA PHE A 22 -4.76 -15.94 -11.67
C PHE A 22 -5.83 -16.71 -12.44
N PHE A 23 -7.04 -16.18 -12.59
CA PHE A 23 -8.11 -16.80 -13.37
C PHE A 23 -8.11 -16.23 -14.79
N THR A 24 -7.41 -16.91 -15.68
CA THR A 24 -7.20 -16.45 -17.04
C THR A 24 -8.44 -16.61 -17.92
N VAL A 25 -8.48 -15.89 -19.05
CA VAL A 25 -9.54 -16.05 -20.06
C VAL A 25 -9.58 -17.48 -20.61
N ASP A 26 -8.42 -18.13 -20.80
CA ASP A 26 -8.31 -19.50 -21.28
C ASP A 26 -8.88 -20.51 -20.27
N GLU A 27 -8.61 -20.33 -18.99
CA GLU A 27 -9.18 -21.16 -17.92
C GLU A 27 -10.70 -21.00 -17.86
N HIS A 28 -11.21 -19.77 -18.00
CA HIS A 28 -12.65 -19.52 -18.06
C HIS A 28 -13.29 -20.21 -19.27
N GLN A 29 -12.69 -20.13 -20.45
CA GLN A 29 -13.18 -20.80 -21.66
C GLN A 29 -13.16 -22.32 -21.50
N THR A 30 -12.05 -22.87 -21.03
CA THR A 30 -11.92 -24.30 -20.72
C THR A 30 -13.00 -24.78 -19.74
N LEU A 31 -13.28 -24.00 -18.69
CA LEU A 31 -14.33 -24.31 -17.72
C LEU A 31 -15.71 -24.37 -18.38
N MET A 32 -16.04 -23.44 -19.28
CA MET A 32 -17.29 -23.43 -20.04
C MET A 32 -17.40 -24.63 -20.98
N GLU A 33 -16.31 -25.03 -21.62
CA GLU A 33 -16.28 -26.21 -22.50
C GLU A 33 -16.48 -27.53 -21.73
N ILE A 34 -15.91 -27.62 -20.52
CA ILE A 34 -16.05 -28.83 -19.67
C ILE A 34 -17.46 -28.95 -19.06
N LEU A 35 -18.11 -27.81 -18.79
CA LEU A 35 -19.42 -27.72 -18.13
C LEU A 35 -20.42 -26.92 -18.97
N PRO A 36 -20.74 -27.35 -20.23
CA PRO A 36 -21.50 -26.54 -21.19
C PRO A 36 -22.96 -26.29 -20.79
N ASP A 37 -23.51 -27.11 -19.91
CA ASP A 37 -24.91 -27.01 -19.48
C ASP A 37 -25.08 -26.17 -18.21
N ASN A 38 -24.06 -25.39 -17.82
CA ASN A 38 -24.10 -24.52 -16.63
C ASN A 38 -24.05 -23.05 -17.03
N GLU A 39 -24.63 -22.19 -16.17
CA GLU A 39 -24.56 -20.74 -16.28
C GLU A 39 -23.40 -20.24 -15.44
N PHE A 40 -22.42 -19.52 -16.03
CA PHE A 40 -21.30 -18.88 -15.32
C PHE A 40 -21.64 -17.41 -15.06
N VAL A 41 -21.67 -17.04 -13.80
CA VAL A 41 -22.02 -15.68 -13.35
C VAL A 41 -20.85 -15.03 -12.63
N GLU A 42 -20.79 -13.70 -12.69
CA GLU A 42 -19.82 -12.91 -11.91
C GLU A 42 -20.07 -13.08 -10.41
N ALA A 43 -19.01 -13.36 -9.64
CA ALA A 43 -19.10 -13.61 -8.20
C ALA A 43 -17.93 -12.98 -7.41
N THR A 44 -17.11 -12.15 -8.05
CA THR A 44 -15.94 -11.50 -7.43
C THR A 44 -16.34 -10.73 -6.15
N GLU A 45 -17.45 -10.00 -6.20
CA GLU A 45 -17.91 -9.15 -5.08
C GLU A 45 -18.25 -9.97 -3.82
N ILE A 46 -18.66 -11.25 -3.94
CA ILE A 46 -18.97 -12.08 -2.78
C ILE A 46 -17.77 -12.23 -1.85
N LEU A 47 -16.58 -12.46 -2.42
CA LEU A 47 -15.34 -12.55 -1.64
C LEU A 47 -14.83 -11.18 -1.23
N TRP A 48 -14.97 -10.18 -2.07
CA TRP A 48 -14.57 -8.81 -1.76
C TRP A 48 -15.35 -8.25 -0.57
N ASP A 49 -16.66 -8.44 -0.53
CA ASP A 49 -17.51 -8.02 0.60
C ASP A 49 -17.10 -8.73 1.90
N SER A 50 -16.80 -10.03 1.83
CA SER A 50 -16.33 -10.80 2.97
C SER A 50 -14.96 -10.34 3.50
N ARG A 51 -14.08 -9.82 2.63
CA ARG A 51 -12.73 -9.37 2.96
C ARG A 51 -12.67 -7.89 3.36
N MET A 52 -13.69 -7.11 3.01
CA MET A 52 -13.67 -5.65 3.16
C MET A 52 -13.56 -5.22 4.63
N ILE A 53 -14.28 -5.88 5.53
CA ILE A 53 -14.32 -5.58 6.96
C ILE A 53 -13.55 -6.66 7.70
N LYS A 54 -12.47 -6.27 8.37
CA LYS A 54 -11.60 -7.16 9.14
C LYS A 54 -12.14 -7.38 10.53
N SER A 55 -12.06 -8.61 11.02
CA SER A 55 -12.29 -8.92 12.44
C SER A 55 -11.18 -8.33 13.32
N GLN A 56 -11.38 -8.33 14.62
CA GLN A 56 -10.35 -7.84 15.54
C GLN A 56 -9.07 -8.70 15.47
N GLU A 57 -9.20 -10.00 15.32
CA GLU A 57 -8.06 -10.93 15.18
C GLU A 57 -7.26 -10.64 13.91
N GLU A 58 -7.93 -10.34 12.80
CA GLU A 58 -7.28 -9.96 11.55
C GLU A 58 -6.52 -8.63 11.70
N VAL A 59 -7.14 -7.64 12.35
CA VAL A 59 -6.49 -6.35 12.66
C VAL A 59 -5.28 -6.55 13.58
N ASP A 60 -5.34 -7.44 14.56
CA ASP A 60 -4.21 -7.72 15.45
C ASP A 60 -3.03 -8.35 14.70
N VAL A 61 -3.30 -9.24 13.74
CA VAL A 61 -2.26 -9.77 12.83
C VAL A 61 -1.69 -8.66 11.96
N MET A 62 -2.50 -7.75 11.45
CA MET A 62 -2.02 -6.60 10.66
C MET A 62 -1.18 -5.62 11.50
N ARG A 63 -1.50 -5.42 12.79
CA ARG A 63 -0.65 -4.66 13.72
C ARG A 63 0.71 -5.33 13.92
N HIS A 64 0.75 -6.67 13.97
CA HIS A 64 2.02 -7.40 14.01
C HIS A 64 2.82 -7.18 12.71
N SER A 65 2.19 -7.26 11.54
CA SER A 65 2.83 -6.94 10.26
C SER A 65 3.37 -5.50 10.23
N ALA A 66 2.61 -4.53 10.75
CA ALA A 66 3.07 -3.16 10.88
C ALA A 66 4.30 -3.02 11.78
N SER A 67 4.38 -3.78 12.88
CA SER A 67 5.57 -3.76 13.74
C SER A 67 6.82 -4.31 13.04
N LEU A 68 6.67 -5.28 12.13
CA LEU A 68 7.76 -5.76 11.29
C LEU A 68 8.23 -4.69 10.31
N VAL A 69 7.29 -3.95 9.72
CA VAL A 69 7.60 -2.79 8.86
C VAL A 69 8.36 -1.73 9.63
N ASP A 70 7.91 -1.39 10.84
CA ASP A 70 8.57 -0.39 11.70
C ASP A 70 10.04 -0.76 11.96
N MET A 71 10.31 -2.02 12.34
CA MET A 71 11.68 -2.51 12.57
C MET A 71 12.53 -2.45 11.29
N ALA A 72 11.98 -2.88 10.16
CA ALA A 72 12.70 -2.87 8.89
C ALA A 72 12.97 -1.45 8.37
N MET A 73 12.02 -0.53 8.59
CA MET A 73 12.17 0.88 8.24
C MET A 73 13.30 1.53 9.05
N LEU A 74 13.34 1.31 10.37
CA LEU A 74 14.41 1.81 11.22
C LEU A 74 15.78 1.26 10.82
N ALA A 75 15.87 -0.05 10.54
CA ALA A 75 17.11 -0.65 10.04
C ALA A 75 17.53 -0.06 8.68
N GLY A 76 16.57 0.21 7.80
CA GLY A 76 16.79 0.91 6.54
C GLY A 76 17.32 2.34 6.75
N TYR A 77 16.77 3.07 7.72
CA TYR A 77 17.26 4.41 8.08
C TYR A 77 18.71 4.36 8.53
N GLU A 78 19.04 3.44 9.41
CA GLU A 78 20.43 3.28 9.89
C GLU A 78 21.41 2.99 8.75
N ALA A 79 21.01 2.10 7.82
CA ALA A 79 21.82 1.72 6.66
C ALA A 79 21.95 2.82 5.59
N THR A 80 21.09 3.84 5.62
CA THR A 80 21.12 4.96 4.68
C THR A 80 22.19 5.97 5.13
N VAL A 81 23.33 5.90 4.48
CA VAL A 81 24.49 6.79 4.71
C VAL A 81 25.10 7.19 3.35
N PRO A 82 25.83 8.30 3.27
CA PRO A 82 26.57 8.65 2.04
C PRO A 82 27.42 7.48 1.53
N GLY A 83 27.37 7.23 0.25
CA GLY A 83 28.05 6.11 -0.42
C GLY A 83 27.31 4.75 -0.37
N ALA A 84 26.27 4.59 0.47
CA ALA A 84 25.40 3.42 0.41
C ALA A 84 24.56 3.43 -0.86
N THR A 85 24.18 2.24 -1.36
CA THR A 85 23.28 2.10 -2.51
C THR A 85 21.90 1.63 -2.08
N ALA A 86 20.88 1.93 -2.87
CA ALA A 86 19.52 1.46 -2.61
C ALA A 86 19.45 -0.07 -2.52
N ASP A 87 20.25 -0.80 -3.32
CA ASP A 87 20.32 -2.27 -3.27
C ASP A 87 20.89 -2.78 -1.95
N GLN A 88 21.93 -2.11 -1.40
CA GLN A 88 22.50 -2.46 -0.09
C GLN A 88 21.49 -2.22 1.03
N VAL A 89 20.78 -1.08 1.01
CA VAL A 89 19.72 -0.77 1.99
C VAL A 89 18.57 -1.76 1.88
N SER A 90 18.16 -2.13 0.66
CA SER A 90 17.15 -3.17 0.42
C SER A 90 17.56 -4.51 1.01
N GLY A 91 18.84 -4.86 0.94
CA GLY A 91 19.38 -6.06 1.57
C GLY A 91 19.19 -6.06 3.09
N VAL A 92 19.45 -4.93 3.76
CA VAL A 92 19.24 -4.75 5.22
C VAL A 92 17.76 -4.84 5.58
N VAL A 93 16.88 -4.15 4.84
CA VAL A 93 15.43 -4.18 5.04
C VAL A 93 14.89 -5.61 4.93
N ASN A 94 15.20 -6.32 3.83
CA ASN A 94 14.75 -7.70 3.63
C ASN A 94 15.28 -8.65 4.72
N LYS A 95 16.56 -8.53 5.08
CA LYS A 95 17.16 -9.30 6.17
C LYS A 95 16.38 -9.08 7.47
N THR A 96 16.11 -7.82 7.84
CA THR A 96 15.39 -7.49 9.07
C THR A 96 13.99 -8.08 9.08
N LEU A 97 13.24 -7.99 7.97
CA LEU A 97 11.91 -8.58 7.85
C LEU A 97 11.93 -10.09 8.11
N PHE A 98 12.80 -10.83 7.43
CA PHE A 98 12.83 -12.29 7.55
C PHE A 98 13.38 -12.77 8.88
N GLU A 99 14.41 -12.14 9.45
CA GLU A 99 14.96 -12.49 10.76
C GLU A 99 13.97 -12.30 11.90
N ASN A 100 13.00 -11.37 11.74
CA ASN A 100 11.96 -11.12 12.74
C ASN A 100 10.65 -11.88 12.45
N GLY A 101 10.67 -12.87 11.56
CA GLY A 101 9.55 -13.77 11.31
C GLY A 101 8.50 -13.24 10.35
N GLY A 102 8.84 -12.22 9.55
CA GLY A 102 8.06 -11.79 8.40
C GLY A 102 8.04 -12.86 7.32
N GLU A 103 6.96 -12.90 6.57
CA GLU A 103 6.80 -13.76 5.39
C GLU A 103 7.22 -12.99 4.13
N TYR A 104 7.32 -13.67 2.98
CA TYR A 104 7.55 -12.99 1.71
C TYR A 104 6.43 -11.97 1.42
N MET A 105 6.78 -10.82 0.89
CA MET A 105 5.85 -9.73 0.58
C MET A 105 5.12 -9.97 -0.75
N GLY A 106 3.99 -9.29 -0.93
CA GLY A 106 3.26 -9.26 -2.20
C GLY A 106 4.03 -8.55 -3.31
N LEU A 107 4.75 -7.49 -2.97
CA LEU A 107 5.71 -6.77 -3.81
C LEU A 107 7.04 -6.62 -3.06
N PRO A 108 8.18 -6.55 -3.77
CA PRO A 108 9.46 -6.26 -3.14
C PRO A 108 9.45 -4.85 -2.53
N PRO A 109 10.32 -4.57 -1.54
CA PRO A 109 10.51 -3.22 -1.05
C PRO A 109 10.96 -2.28 -2.18
N PHE A 110 10.30 -1.12 -2.30
CA PHE A 110 10.71 -0.06 -3.19
C PHE A 110 11.59 0.92 -2.41
N ILE A 111 12.89 0.84 -2.63
CA ILE A 111 13.90 1.67 -1.99
C ILE A 111 14.70 2.35 -3.09
N LEU A 112 14.60 3.68 -3.15
CA LEU A 112 15.07 4.47 -4.28
C LEU A 112 15.87 5.67 -3.80
N ALA A 113 17.07 5.84 -4.39
CA ALA A 113 17.98 6.92 -4.04
C ALA A 113 17.85 8.10 -5.02
N GLY A 114 17.87 9.31 -4.50
CA GLY A 114 17.95 10.55 -5.24
C GLY A 114 16.92 10.72 -6.34
N GLU A 115 17.36 11.11 -7.53
CA GLU A 115 16.50 11.30 -8.72
C GLU A 115 15.67 10.06 -9.06
N ARG A 116 16.16 8.84 -8.77
CA ARG A 116 15.43 7.61 -9.07
C ARG A 116 14.11 7.49 -8.32
N SER A 117 13.96 8.17 -7.19
CA SER A 117 12.71 8.21 -6.41
C SER A 117 11.51 8.77 -7.20
N CYS A 118 11.75 9.57 -8.25
CA CYS A 118 10.68 10.12 -9.09
C CYS A 118 9.90 9.07 -9.90
N LEU A 119 10.38 7.84 -9.95
CA LEU A 119 9.73 6.70 -10.60
C LEU A 119 9.52 5.59 -9.56
N PRO A 120 8.49 5.68 -8.72
CA PRO A 120 8.19 4.65 -7.73
C PRO A 120 7.95 3.31 -8.40
N HIS A 121 8.14 2.23 -7.67
CA HIS A 121 8.00 0.85 -8.16
C HIS A 121 9.08 0.39 -9.17
N GLN A 122 10.17 1.14 -9.30
CA GLN A 122 11.33 0.63 -10.03
C GLN A 122 12.33 -0.08 -9.09
N THR A 123 13.33 -0.73 -9.67
CA THR A 123 14.45 -1.32 -8.91
C THR A 123 15.36 -0.23 -8.34
N GLY A 124 15.84 -0.40 -7.11
CA GLY A 124 16.67 0.54 -6.39
C GLY A 124 17.91 0.96 -7.18
N GLY A 125 18.74 -0.02 -7.52
CA GLY A 125 19.96 0.17 -8.29
C GLY A 125 21.20 0.39 -7.42
N ASN A 126 22.34 0.29 -8.07
CA ASN A 126 23.66 0.32 -7.43
C ASN A 126 24.36 1.70 -7.59
N VAL A 127 23.58 2.78 -7.54
CA VAL A 127 24.12 4.15 -7.56
C VAL A 127 24.30 4.61 -6.12
N PRO A 128 25.52 5.04 -5.72
CA PRO A 128 25.77 5.52 -4.37
C PRO A 128 25.02 6.82 -4.07
N LEU A 129 24.48 6.92 -2.85
CA LEU A 129 23.91 8.15 -2.29
C LEU A 129 24.99 9.22 -2.17
N LEU A 130 24.62 10.47 -2.46
CA LEU A 130 25.44 11.64 -2.23
C LEU A 130 25.27 12.17 -0.80
N ASP A 131 26.14 13.12 -0.39
CA ASP A 131 26.09 13.71 0.94
C ASP A 131 24.78 14.48 1.22
N ASP A 132 24.25 15.17 0.21
CA ASP A 132 23.00 15.94 0.29
C ASP A 132 21.94 15.29 -0.61
N ASP A 133 21.45 14.12 -0.26
CA ASP A 133 20.54 13.31 -1.08
C ASP A 133 19.28 12.90 -0.30
N LEU A 134 18.42 12.15 -0.93
CA LEU A 134 17.25 11.55 -0.30
C LEU A 134 17.16 10.04 -0.57
N MET A 135 16.55 9.34 0.36
CA MET A 135 16.16 7.93 0.17
C MET A 135 14.65 7.78 0.39
N TYR A 136 13.98 7.31 -0.65
CA TYR A 136 12.58 6.93 -0.62
C TYR A 136 12.45 5.47 -0.23
N PHE A 137 11.54 5.19 0.67
CA PHE A 137 11.15 3.87 1.12
C PHE A 137 9.66 3.67 0.95
N GLU A 138 9.26 2.60 0.32
CA GLU A 138 7.91 2.04 0.39
C GLU A 138 8.06 0.54 0.59
N ILE A 139 7.75 0.07 1.79
CA ILE A 139 7.96 -1.30 2.21
C ILE A 139 6.71 -1.88 2.84
N SER A 140 6.53 -3.18 2.70
CA SER A 140 5.48 -3.93 3.35
C SER A 140 6.03 -5.14 4.11
N ALA A 141 5.26 -5.63 5.05
CA ALA A 141 5.48 -6.92 5.68
C ALA A 141 4.18 -7.71 5.72
N SER A 142 4.30 -9.03 5.70
CA SER A 142 3.17 -9.95 5.80
C SER A 142 3.37 -10.92 6.95
N LYS A 143 2.29 -11.17 7.69
CA LYS A 143 2.18 -12.26 8.67
C LYS A 143 0.86 -12.96 8.46
N HIS A 144 0.88 -14.30 8.33
CA HIS A 144 -0.29 -15.08 7.91
C HIS A 144 -0.98 -14.49 6.68
N ARG A 145 -0.19 -13.94 5.78
CA ARG A 145 -0.57 -13.21 4.56
C ARG A 145 -1.29 -11.87 4.78
N TYR A 146 -1.59 -11.45 6.01
CA TYR A 146 -2.08 -10.11 6.28
C TYR A 146 -0.94 -9.10 6.20
N THR A 147 -1.17 -8.03 5.46
CA THR A 147 -0.14 -7.06 5.08
C THR A 147 -0.37 -5.70 5.73
N ALA A 148 0.71 -5.08 6.16
CA ALA A 148 0.78 -3.65 6.42
C ALA A 148 1.93 -3.06 5.59
N ALA A 149 1.81 -1.79 5.20
CA ALA A 149 2.82 -1.09 4.41
C ALA A 149 3.07 0.31 4.96
N LEU A 150 4.28 0.82 4.77
CA LEU A 150 4.64 2.21 5.06
C LEU A 150 5.51 2.79 3.95
N MET A 151 5.29 4.08 3.71
CA MET A 151 6.13 4.91 2.86
C MET A 151 6.74 6.03 3.70
N ARG A 152 8.04 6.23 3.56
CA ARG A 152 8.79 7.32 4.19
C ARG A 152 9.87 7.81 3.24
N THR A 153 10.17 9.09 3.33
CA THR A 153 11.36 9.67 2.70
C THR A 153 12.25 10.26 3.79
N ILE A 154 13.52 9.89 3.77
CA ILE A 154 14.54 10.49 4.65
C ILE A 154 15.54 11.26 3.82
N PHE A 155 16.20 12.21 4.44
CA PHE A 155 17.16 13.11 3.81
C PHE A 155 18.55 12.98 4.45
N LEU A 156 19.58 13.22 3.64
CA LEU A 156 20.97 13.28 4.08
C LEU A 156 21.46 14.73 4.03
N GLY A 157 22.36 15.08 4.92
CA GLY A 157 23.07 16.35 4.93
C GLY A 157 22.17 17.58 4.96
N THR A 158 22.22 18.40 3.94
CA THR A 158 21.44 19.64 3.79
C THR A 158 20.39 19.51 2.69
N PRO A 159 19.17 19.03 3.00
CA PRO A 159 18.13 18.86 2.00
C PRO A 159 17.67 20.18 1.40
N LYS A 160 17.25 20.16 0.14
CA LYS A 160 16.69 21.34 -0.54
C LYS A 160 15.41 21.79 0.16
N GLU A 161 15.20 23.09 0.28
CA GLU A 161 13.99 23.68 0.91
C GLU A 161 12.69 23.16 0.23
N GLU A 162 12.69 23.02 -1.11
CA GLU A 162 11.55 22.45 -1.85
C GLU A 162 11.22 21.05 -1.35
N TRP A 163 12.22 20.20 -1.09
CA TRP A 163 12.03 18.84 -0.62
C TRP A 163 11.36 18.78 0.76
N LEU A 164 11.79 19.65 1.67
CA LEU A 164 11.20 19.73 3.03
C LEU A 164 9.74 20.20 2.95
N ARG A 165 9.44 21.19 2.14
CA ARG A 165 8.06 21.69 1.93
C ARG A 165 7.16 20.62 1.31
N VAL A 166 7.67 19.82 0.38
CA VAL A 166 6.93 18.68 -0.19
C VAL A 166 6.69 17.61 0.87
N ALA A 167 7.70 17.29 1.67
CA ALA A 167 7.59 16.32 2.77
C ALA A 167 6.53 16.75 3.80
N GLU A 168 6.56 18.02 4.24
CA GLU A 168 5.54 18.60 5.12
C GLU A 168 4.13 18.47 4.50
N ALA A 169 3.97 18.84 3.23
CA ALA A 169 2.69 18.73 2.55
C ALA A 169 2.16 17.27 2.45
N CYS A 170 3.04 16.29 2.27
CA CYS A 170 2.65 14.88 2.28
C CYS A 170 2.24 14.41 3.68
N ILE A 171 2.97 14.81 4.74
CA ILE A 171 2.63 14.48 6.13
C ILE A 171 1.29 15.11 6.51
N ASP A 172 1.10 16.39 6.19
CA ASP A 172 -0.16 17.09 6.46
C ASP A 172 -1.34 16.48 5.67
N ALA A 173 -1.10 15.99 4.45
CA ALA A 173 -2.11 15.31 3.65
C ALA A 173 -2.54 13.97 4.31
N VAL A 174 -1.59 13.20 4.87
CA VAL A 174 -1.90 12.01 5.67
C VAL A 174 -2.76 12.39 6.87
N GLN A 175 -2.38 13.43 7.60
CA GLN A 175 -3.10 13.88 8.79
C GLN A 175 -4.53 14.33 8.45
N ALA A 176 -4.71 15.16 7.40
CA ALA A 176 -6.02 15.64 6.97
C ALA A 176 -6.94 14.47 6.53
N ALA A 177 -6.37 13.48 5.86
CA ALA A 177 -7.12 12.27 5.52
C ALA A 177 -7.56 11.50 6.77
N MET A 178 -6.67 11.30 7.75
CA MET A 178 -6.99 10.62 9.01
C MET A 178 -8.08 11.34 9.81
N GLU A 179 -8.07 12.66 9.83
CA GLU A 179 -9.11 13.47 10.51
C GLU A 179 -10.48 13.35 9.82
N THR A 180 -10.50 13.08 8.51
CA THR A 180 -11.72 12.89 7.73
C THR A 180 -12.28 11.48 7.84
N ILE A 181 -11.41 10.45 7.97
CA ILE A 181 -11.79 9.04 7.99
C ILE A 181 -12.49 8.69 9.31
N LYS A 182 -13.77 8.34 9.19
CA LYS A 182 -14.64 7.85 10.29
C LYS A 182 -15.81 7.07 9.69
N PRO A 183 -16.57 6.31 10.48
CA PRO A 183 -17.79 5.65 10.00
C PRO A 183 -18.75 6.63 9.33
N GLY A 184 -19.21 6.27 8.12
CA GLY A 184 -20.12 7.08 7.32
C GLY A 184 -19.48 8.13 6.42
N ALA A 185 -18.23 8.54 6.66
CA ALA A 185 -17.46 9.32 5.68
C ALA A 185 -17.18 8.49 4.43
N THR A 186 -16.83 9.13 3.33
CA THR A 186 -16.56 8.46 2.05
C THR A 186 -15.08 8.50 1.69
N PRO A 187 -14.58 7.53 0.91
CA PRO A 187 -13.26 7.60 0.29
C PRO A 187 -13.02 8.90 -0.50
N HIS A 188 -14.05 9.39 -1.20
CA HIS A 188 -14.00 10.66 -1.94
C HIS A 188 -13.66 11.85 -1.01
N GLU A 189 -14.30 11.95 0.15
CA GLU A 189 -14.04 13.02 1.12
C GLU A 189 -12.62 12.95 1.67
N ALA A 190 -12.11 11.75 1.99
CA ALA A 190 -10.75 11.57 2.48
C ALA A 190 -9.69 11.93 1.41
N ASP A 191 -9.88 11.48 0.16
CA ASP A 191 -8.99 11.82 -0.95
C ASP A 191 -9.02 13.34 -1.25
N THR A 192 -10.19 13.96 -1.18
CA THR A 192 -10.35 15.42 -1.37
C THR A 192 -9.59 16.19 -0.29
N ALA A 193 -9.70 15.79 0.99
CA ALA A 193 -9.01 16.46 2.08
C ALA A 193 -7.48 16.42 1.89
N ALA A 194 -6.92 15.28 1.49
CA ALA A 194 -5.49 15.15 1.22
C ALA A 194 -5.04 16.00 0.02
N ARG A 195 -5.82 16.00 -1.08
CA ARG A 195 -5.54 16.81 -2.28
C ARG A 195 -5.60 18.30 -2.02
N ASP A 196 -6.54 18.73 -1.18
CA ASP A 196 -6.65 20.13 -0.79
C ASP A 196 -5.40 20.63 -0.08
N VAL A 197 -4.79 19.83 0.79
CA VAL A 197 -3.54 20.16 1.48
C VAL A 197 -2.40 20.34 0.47
N THR A 198 -2.16 19.33 -0.37
CA THR A 198 -1.06 19.40 -1.36
C THR A 198 -1.28 20.51 -2.38
N SER A 199 -2.53 20.80 -2.74
CA SER A 199 -2.89 21.90 -3.64
C SER A 199 -2.61 23.27 -3.01
N LYS A 200 -3.02 23.48 -1.75
CA LYS A 200 -2.75 24.73 -1.01
C LYS A 200 -1.24 24.96 -0.79
N ALA A 201 -0.47 23.90 -0.64
CA ALA A 201 0.99 23.95 -0.56
C ALA A 201 1.67 24.26 -1.91
N GLY A 202 0.92 24.24 -3.03
CA GLY A 202 1.44 24.49 -4.38
C GLY A 202 1.97 23.26 -5.11
N PHE A 203 1.63 22.05 -4.65
CA PHE A 203 2.13 20.77 -5.19
C PHE A 203 1.06 19.90 -5.86
N ALA A 204 -0.10 20.48 -6.25
CA ALA A 204 -1.19 19.75 -6.87
C ALA A 204 -0.78 18.98 -8.14
N GLU A 205 0.14 19.51 -8.93
CA GLU A 205 0.63 18.88 -10.17
C GLU A 205 1.50 17.63 -9.92
N TYR A 206 2.07 17.51 -8.71
CA TYR A 206 2.94 16.41 -8.31
C TYR A 206 2.17 15.29 -7.61
N HIS A 207 1.02 15.58 -6.98
CA HIS A 207 0.16 14.61 -6.31
C HIS A 207 -0.89 14.06 -7.29
N ARG A 208 -0.53 13.04 -8.06
CA ARG A 208 -1.36 12.48 -9.14
C ARG A 208 -2.08 11.18 -8.78
N ASN A 209 -1.63 10.48 -7.76
CA ASN A 209 -2.19 9.21 -7.36
C ASN A 209 -3.50 9.39 -6.58
N ARG A 210 -4.29 8.30 -6.45
CA ARG A 210 -5.32 8.20 -5.42
C ARG A 210 -4.68 8.29 -4.03
N LEU A 211 -5.43 8.73 -3.03
CA LEU A 211 -4.95 8.79 -1.64
C LEU A 211 -4.51 7.43 -1.12
N GLY A 212 -5.25 6.37 -1.43
CA GLY A 212 -4.92 5.06 -0.87
C GLY A 212 -5.80 3.93 -1.39
N TYR A 213 -5.64 2.77 -0.78
CA TYR A 213 -6.32 1.54 -1.14
C TYR A 213 -6.44 0.62 0.07
N SER A 214 -7.46 -0.27 0.05
CA SER A 214 -7.61 -1.26 1.10
C SER A 214 -6.44 -2.24 1.12
N ILE A 215 -6.12 -2.72 2.31
CA ILE A 215 -5.09 -3.73 2.56
C ILE A 215 -5.68 -4.85 3.43
N GLY A 216 -5.06 -6.02 3.36
CA GLY A 216 -5.50 -7.20 4.10
C GLY A 216 -4.69 -8.40 3.69
N VAL A 217 -5.35 -9.46 3.21
CA VAL A 217 -4.66 -10.66 2.69
C VAL A 217 -4.08 -10.36 1.32
N ALA A 218 -2.76 -10.52 1.19
CA ALA A 218 -2.05 -10.23 -0.05
C ALA A 218 -1.06 -11.33 -0.46
N TYR A 219 -1.01 -11.57 -1.75
CA TYR A 219 -0.06 -12.45 -2.44
C TYR A 219 0.55 -11.72 -3.63
N PRO A 220 1.76 -12.09 -4.08
CA PRO A 220 2.28 -11.57 -5.32
C PRO A 220 1.25 -11.70 -6.46
N PRO A 221 1.12 -10.71 -7.32
CA PRO A 221 2.01 -9.57 -7.52
C PRO A 221 1.54 -8.26 -6.87
N ASP A 222 0.73 -8.28 -5.83
CA ASP A 222 0.31 -7.08 -5.12
C ASP A 222 0.37 -7.28 -3.60
N TRP A 223 0.45 -6.21 -2.84
CA TRP A 223 0.29 -6.20 -1.39
C TRP A 223 -1.02 -5.56 -0.92
N GLY A 224 -1.81 -5.00 -1.82
CA GLY A 224 -3.07 -4.31 -1.55
C GLY A 224 -4.30 -5.12 -1.95
N GLU A 225 -5.43 -4.59 -1.57
CA GLU A 225 -6.78 -5.03 -1.94
C GLU A 225 -7.53 -3.89 -2.65
N GLY A 226 -6.80 -3.06 -3.41
CA GLY A 226 -7.32 -1.82 -4.01
C GLY A 226 -8.52 -1.99 -4.93
N GLU A 227 -8.72 -3.19 -5.46
CA GLU A 227 -9.89 -3.54 -6.27
C GLU A 227 -11.17 -3.62 -5.41
N ILE A 228 -11.05 -4.00 -4.13
CA ILE A 228 -12.18 -4.08 -3.21
C ILE A 228 -12.74 -2.70 -2.94
N ILE A 229 -11.88 -1.78 -2.46
CA ILE A 229 -12.19 -0.37 -2.24
C ILE A 229 -10.91 0.45 -2.22
N SER A 230 -10.95 1.63 -2.84
CA SER A 230 -9.83 2.59 -2.85
C SER A 230 -10.27 3.93 -2.32
N LEU A 231 -9.39 4.59 -1.56
CA LEU A 231 -9.55 6.00 -1.16
C LEU A 231 -9.22 6.86 -2.37
N ARG A 232 -10.25 7.20 -3.14
CA ARG A 232 -10.13 7.94 -4.40
C ARG A 232 -11.35 8.81 -4.66
N GLN A 233 -11.21 9.74 -5.56
CA GLN A 233 -12.35 10.52 -6.06
C GLN A 233 -13.40 9.60 -6.71
N GLU A 234 -14.68 10.00 -6.63
CA GLU A 234 -15.85 9.29 -7.15
C GLU A 234 -16.13 7.92 -6.47
N GLU A 235 -15.43 7.58 -5.37
CA GLU A 235 -15.78 6.45 -4.53
C GLU A 235 -16.61 6.95 -3.33
N HIS A 236 -17.90 6.60 -3.33
CA HIS A 236 -18.88 7.14 -2.38
C HIS A 236 -19.47 6.09 -1.42
N ARG A 237 -18.97 4.85 -1.45
CA ARG A 237 -19.36 3.85 -0.44
C ARG A 237 -18.94 4.31 0.95
N PRO A 238 -19.86 4.28 1.95
CA PRO A 238 -19.52 4.75 3.28
C PRO A 238 -18.47 3.85 3.95
N LEU A 239 -17.50 4.48 4.59
CA LEU A 239 -16.51 3.80 5.41
C LEU A 239 -17.16 3.17 6.63
N GLN A 240 -16.68 2.00 7.03
CA GLN A 240 -17.20 1.22 8.14
C GLN A 240 -16.07 0.78 9.08
N PRO A 241 -16.35 0.58 10.39
CA PRO A 241 -15.38 0.02 11.32
C PRO A 241 -14.83 -1.33 10.81
N GLY A 242 -13.55 -1.58 11.01
CA GLY A 242 -12.86 -2.77 10.53
C GLY A 242 -12.33 -2.68 9.09
N MET A 243 -12.68 -1.66 8.32
CA MET A 243 -12.01 -1.39 7.04
C MET A 243 -10.57 -0.94 7.28
N THR A 244 -9.64 -1.42 6.48
CA THR A 244 -8.20 -1.12 6.61
C THR A 244 -7.64 -0.57 5.30
N PHE A 245 -6.77 0.43 5.40
CA PHE A 245 -6.21 1.13 4.23
C PHE A 245 -4.72 1.42 4.40
N HIS A 246 -3.99 1.41 3.29
CA HIS A 246 -2.70 2.08 3.15
C HIS A 246 -2.93 3.39 2.42
N MET A 247 -2.44 4.50 2.98
CA MET A 247 -2.65 5.85 2.45
C MET A 247 -1.30 6.50 2.12
N PRO A 248 -0.78 6.33 0.90
CA PRO A 248 0.50 6.87 0.46
C PRO A 248 0.37 8.16 -0.37
N PRO A 249 0.06 9.34 0.19
CA PRO A 249 0.23 10.57 -0.56
C PRO A 249 1.70 10.74 -0.97
N LEU A 250 1.90 10.90 -2.26
CA LEU A 250 3.20 10.91 -2.91
C LEU A 250 3.24 12.02 -3.94
N CYS A 251 4.26 12.89 -3.83
CA CYS A 251 4.54 13.94 -4.80
C CYS A 251 5.72 13.54 -5.67
N LEU A 252 5.51 13.50 -6.98
CA LEU A 252 6.47 13.09 -7.98
C LEU A 252 6.81 14.26 -8.91
N LYS A 253 8.07 14.67 -8.93
CA LYS A 253 8.63 15.60 -9.90
C LYS A 253 9.59 14.84 -10.80
N TYR A 254 9.15 14.55 -12.02
CA TYR A 254 9.89 13.70 -12.96
C TYR A 254 11.33 14.20 -13.17
N ARG A 255 12.30 13.28 -13.07
CA ARG A 255 13.74 13.53 -13.12
C ARG A 255 14.31 14.43 -12.01
N GLU A 256 13.58 14.60 -10.92
CA GLU A 256 14.10 15.38 -9.79
C GLU A 256 13.94 14.63 -8.48
N PHE A 257 12.70 14.28 -8.10
CA PHE A 257 12.44 13.57 -6.84
C PHE A 257 11.08 12.86 -6.81
N GLY A 258 10.99 11.87 -5.92
CA GLY A 258 9.74 11.35 -5.38
C GLY A 258 9.81 11.43 -3.86
N ILE A 259 8.87 12.12 -3.25
CA ILE A 259 8.79 12.31 -1.81
C ILE A 259 7.39 11.93 -1.36
N GLY A 260 7.32 11.00 -0.40
CA GLY A 260 6.05 10.52 0.10
C GLY A 260 6.13 10.03 1.53
N PHE A 261 5.00 10.09 2.21
CA PHE A 261 4.77 9.58 3.55
C PHE A 261 3.45 8.84 3.56
N SER A 262 3.32 7.80 4.36
CA SER A 262 2.07 7.05 4.40
C SER A 262 1.77 6.50 5.77
N GLU A 263 0.51 6.10 5.96
CA GLU A 263 0.09 5.28 7.09
C GLU A 263 -0.75 4.10 6.62
N SER A 264 -0.58 2.97 7.29
CA SER A 264 -1.57 1.90 7.31
C SER A 264 -2.51 2.12 8.47
N ILE A 265 -3.81 2.14 8.21
CA ILE A 265 -4.85 2.45 9.21
C ILE A 265 -5.93 1.39 9.28
N VAL A 266 -6.65 1.37 10.39
CA VAL A 266 -7.95 0.72 10.55
C VAL A 266 -9.00 1.77 10.90
N VAL A 267 -10.17 1.70 10.27
CA VAL A 267 -11.35 2.50 10.66
C VAL A 267 -11.92 1.94 11.97
N THR A 268 -12.11 2.80 12.96
CA THR A 268 -12.67 2.47 14.27
C THR A 268 -14.14 2.91 14.39
N GLU A 269 -14.77 2.70 15.51
CA GLU A 269 -16.15 3.15 15.78
C GLU A 269 -16.32 4.69 15.71
N THR A 270 -15.25 5.46 15.90
CA THR A 270 -15.32 6.94 16.00
C THR A 270 -14.39 7.70 15.09
N GLY A 271 -13.47 7.02 14.39
CA GLY A 271 -12.44 7.63 13.53
C GLY A 271 -11.59 6.58 12.86
N CYS A 272 -10.26 6.73 12.90
CA CYS A 272 -9.31 5.71 12.48
C CYS A 272 -8.06 5.70 13.38
N GLU A 273 -7.36 4.58 13.36
CA GLU A 273 -6.11 4.39 14.10
C GLU A 273 -5.00 3.91 13.17
N ARG A 274 -3.77 4.34 13.42
CA ARG A 274 -2.57 3.82 12.76
C ARG A 274 -2.26 2.41 13.24
N LEU A 275 -1.84 1.54 12.32
CA LEU A 275 -1.32 0.21 12.65
C LEU A 275 0.16 0.29 13.05
N SER A 276 0.93 1.17 12.43
CA SER A 276 2.34 1.45 12.73
C SER A 276 2.49 2.34 13.97
N LYS A 277 3.60 2.16 14.68
CA LYS A 277 4.03 3.02 15.79
C LYS A 277 5.17 3.97 15.39
N LEU A 278 5.73 3.81 14.20
CA LEU A 278 6.80 4.68 13.69
C LEU A 278 6.24 6.09 13.45
N PRO A 279 6.86 7.15 13.98
CA PRO A 279 6.41 8.52 13.73
C PRO A 279 6.36 8.86 12.22
N CYS A 280 5.33 9.64 11.85
CA CYS A 280 5.24 10.21 10.50
C CYS A 280 5.86 11.62 10.54
N GLU A 281 7.18 11.68 10.40
CA GLU A 281 7.97 12.90 10.57
C GLU A 281 9.13 12.96 9.58
N ILE A 282 9.68 14.16 9.40
CA ILE A 282 10.87 14.38 8.57
C ILE A 282 12.10 13.91 9.35
N VAL A 283 12.88 13.02 8.74
CA VAL A 283 14.17 12.54 9.28
C VAL A 283 15.29 13.08 8.40
N ILE A 284 16.23 13.81 9.01
CA ILE A 284 17.45 14.28 8.36
C ILE A 284 18.65 13.66 9.07
N LYS A 285 19.50 13.00 8.31
CA LYS A 285 20.73 12.38 8.81
C LYS A 285 21.95 13.21 8.39
N SER A 286 22.83 13.46 9.32
CA SER A 286 24.12 14.14 9.10
C SER A 286 25.19 13.13 8.67
#